data_38f859091d46f2d1c385fcbd6303d07b
#
_entry.id   38f859091d46f2d1c385fcbd6303d07b
#
_cell.length_a   1.000
_cell.length_b   1.000
_cell.length_c   1.000
_cell.angle_alpha   90.00
_cell.angle_beta   90.00
_cell.angle_gamma   90.00
#
_symmetry.space_group_name_H-M   'P 1'
#
loop_
_entity.id
_entity.type
_entity.pdbx_description
1 polymer ?
#
loop_
_entity_poly.entity_id
_entity_poly.type
_entity_poly.pdbx_seq_one_letter_code
_entity_poly.pdbx_strand_id
1 'polypeptide(L)'
;MKPLKGIKVVDLTTYMATPATGRVLGEWGADVIKVEAAKGDPLRVTQAAVFNMPMSDEENLAFDMCNLNKRFISLNLKSETGAEVMDKLLADADVFLTNTRTKSLKKMGLDWETLHAKYPKLIMAHGLGYGKKGPEKDDPGFDVTCYMARGGVFGTTVNRGDSPMIPTNGYGDLQASMF
;
A
#
# COMPACT_ATOMS: atom_id res chain seq x y z
N MET A 1 25.64 -0.86 0.80
CA MET A 1 25.40 0.39 0.04
C MET A 1 23.92 0.74 0.24
N LYS A 2 23.56 2.01 0.44
CA LYS A 2 22.16 2.46 0.58
C LYS A 2 21.83 3.42 -0.56
N PRO A 3 21.40 2.91 -1.72
CA PRO A 3 21.25 3.72 -2.94
C PRO A 3 20.22 4.83 -2.84
N LEU A 4 19.22 4.69 -1.95
CA LEU A 4 18.16 5.68 -1.74
C LEU A 4 18.39 6.55 -0.49
N LYS A 5 19.64 6.60 0.03
CA LYS A 5 19.95 7.48 1.17
C LYS A 5 19.63 8.94 0.84
N GLY A 6 18.80 9.57 1.67
CA GLY A 6 18.36 10.95 1.52
C GLY A 6 17.03 11.12 0.80
N ILE A 7 16.50 10.08 0.20
CA ILE A 7 15.15 10.07 -0.40
C ILE A 7 14.11 9.96 0.72
N LYS A 8 13.09 10.81 0.69
CA LYS A 8 11.99 10.86 1.66
C LYS A 8 10.70 10.34 1.02
N VAL A 9 10.08 9.37 1.68
CA VAL A 9 8.86 8.71 1.19
C VAL A 9 7.73 8.88 2.20
N VAL A 10 6.60 9.42 1.75
CA VAL A 10 5.35 9.40 2.51
C VAL A 10 4.52 8.22 2.02
N ASP A 11 4.25 7.28 2.92
CA ASP A 11 3.57 6.02 2.63
C ASP A 11 2.15 6.04 3.22
N LEU A 12 1.15 6.31 2.39
CA LEU A 12 -0.27 6.22 2.73
C LEU A 12 -0.87 4.96 2.10
N THR A 13 -0.43 3.81 2.59
CA THR A 13 -0.84 2.50 2.06
C THR A 13 -1.43 1.60 3.12
N THR A 14 -2.17 0.57 2.71
CA THR A 14 -2.75 -0.45 3.58
C THR A 14 -2.57 -1.85 3.00
N TYR A 15 -2.68 -2.88 3.84
CA TYR A 15 -2.51 -4.29 3.51
C TYR A 15 -1.09 -4.65 3.07
N MET A 16 -0.88 -5.32 1.92
CA MET A 16 0.37 -6.00 1.58
C MET A 16 1.11 -5.40 0.38
N ALA A 17 0.52 -5.34 -0.80
CA ALA A 17 1.21 -5.04 -2.06
C ALA A 17 2.03 -3.72 -2.00
N THR A 18 1.37 -2.61 -1.90
CA THR A 18 2.04 -1.30 -1.91
C THR A 18 2.82 -1.00 -0.61
N PRO A 19 2.38 -1.44 0.60
CA PRO A 19 3.24 -1.37 1.77
C PRO A 19 4.58 -2.11 1.61
N ALA A 20 4.60 -3.29 0.99
CA ALA A 20 5.84 -4.01 0.74
C ALA A 20 6.79 -3.24 -0.19
N THR A 21 6.27 -2.48 -1.18
CA THR A 21 7.08 -1.53 -1.96
C THR A 21 7.75 -0.48 -1.06
N GLY A 22 6.99 0.11 -0.13
CA GLY A 22 7.53 1.07 0.85
C GLY A 22 8.63 0.46 1.72
N ARG A 23 8.49 -0.80 2.13
CA ARG A 23 9.54 -1.55 2.81
C ARG A 23 10.80 -1.66 1.97
N VAL A 24 10.70 -2.08 0.72
CA VAL A 24 11.86 -2.22 -0.19
C VAL A 24 12.60 -0.88 -0.33
N LEU A 25 11.87 0.23 -0.49
CA LEU A 25 12.48 1.56 -0.53
C LEU A 25 13.24 1.87 0.77
N GLY A 26 12.66 1.53 1.93
CA GLY A 26 13.32 1.68 3.24
C GLY A 26 14.57 0.80 3.39
N GLU A 27 14.54 -0.45 2.92
CA GLU A 27 15.71 -1.34 2.91
C GLU A 27 16.84 -0.78 2.03
N TRP A 28 16.51 -0.10 0.95
CA TRP A 28 17.47 0.59 0.10
C TRP A 28 17.93 1.93 0.66
N GLY A 29 17.41 2.34 1.81
CA GLY A 29 17.90 3.47 2.60
C GLY A 29 17.10 4.75 2.50
N ALA A 30 15.91 4.71 1.87
CA ALA A 30 14.98 5.82 1.94
C ALA A 30 14.45 6.01 3.38
N ASP A 31 14.12 7.26 3.74
CA ASP A 31 13.40 7.59 4.97
C ASP A 31 11.90 7.50 4.71
N VAL A 32 11.29 6.40 5.13
CA VAL A 32 9.88 6.10 4.87
C VAL A 32 9.04 6.40 6.10
N ILE A 33 8.05 7.28 5.96
CA ILE A 33 7.05 7.57 7.00
C ILE A 33 5.71 6.99 6.55
N LYS A 34 5.26 5.96 7.26
CA LYS A 34 3.92 5.37 7.06
C LYS A 34 2.88 6.17 7.84
N VAL A 35 1.88 6.65 7.12
CA VAL A 35 0.73 7.37 7.66
C VAL A 35 -0.42 6.39 7.83
N GLU A 36 -0.89 6.20 9.05
CA GLU A 36 -2.01 5.32 9.38
C GLU A 36 -3.20 6.12 9.94
N ALA A 37 -4.41 5.63 9.73
CA ALA A 37 -5.57 6.11 10.48
C ALA A 37 -5.45 5.70 11.96
N ALA A 38 -6.24 6.32 12.86
CA ALA A 38 -6.23 6.00 14.29
C ALA A 38 -6.50 4.51 14.62
N LYS A 39 -7.17 3.79 13.71
CA LYS A 39 -7.43 2.34 13.84
C LYS A 39 -6.25 1.47 13.41
N GLY A 40 -5.19 2.07 12.89
CA GLY A 40 -4.07 1.35 12.28
C GLY A 40 -4.36 0.81 10.88
N ASP A 41 -3.37 0.13 10.32
CA ASP A 41 -3.52 -0.62 9.07
C ASP A 41 -4.39 -1.88 9.33
N PRO A 42 -5.37 -2.19 8.47
CA PRO A 42 -6.17 -3.42 8.61
C PRO A 42 -5.35 -4.70 8.72
N LEU A 43 -4.14 -4.75 8.13
CA LEU A 43 -3.26 -5.91 8.22
C LEU A 43 -2.85 -6.24 9.66
N ARG A 44 -2.86 -5.28 10.57
CA ARG A 44 -2.54 -5.49 12.00
C ARG A 44 -3.48 -6.49 12.67
N VAL A 45 -4.73 -6.59 12.19
CA VAL A 45 -5.78 -7.44 12.79
C VAL A 45 -6.27 -8.56 11.87
N THR A 46 -6.14 -8.41 10.56
CA THR A 46 -6.73 -9.34 9.58
C THR A 46 -6.14 -10.73 9.68
N GLN A 47 -4.84 -10.86 9.90
CA GLN A 47 -4.17 -12.16 9.95
C GLN A 47 -4.61 -12.98 11.15
N ALA A 48 -4.80 -12.36 12.31
CA ALA A 48 -5.32 -13.06 13.48
C ALA A 48 -6.74 -13.58 13.24
N ALA A 49 -7.59 -12.78 12.61
CA ALA A 49 -8.98 -13.12 12.31
C ALA A 49 -9.11 -14.20 11.22
N VAL A 50 -8.30 -14.12 10.15
CA VAL A 50 -8.41 -15.02 8.98
C VAL A 50 -7.71 -16.36 9.19
N PHE A 51 -6.54 -16.36 9.85
CA PHE A 51 -5.72 -17.55 10.00
C PHE A 51 -5.74 -18.15 11.42
N ASN A 52 -6.51 -17.55 12.33
CA ASN A 52 -6.55 -17.93 13.74
C ASN A 52 -5.14 -18.04 14.36
N MET A 53 -4.23 -17.18 13.92
CA MET A 53 -2.87 -17.12 14.44
C MET A 53 -2.84 -16.13 15.59
N PRO A 54 -2.31 -16.53 16.76
CA PRO A 54 -2.10 -15.59 17.85
C PRO A 54 -1.12 -14.52 17.38
N MET A 55 -1.56 -13.26 17.41
CA MET A 55 -0.74 -12.11 17.09
C MET A 55 -0.95 -11.08 18.19
N SER A 56 0.14 -10.45 18.58
CA SER A 56 0.13 -9.25 19.42
C SER A 56 0.58 -8.04 18.57
N ASP A 57 0.46 -6.84 19.13
CA ASP A 57 1.05 -5.65 18.49
C ASP A 57 2.59 -5.74 18.42
N GLU A 58 3.19 -6.59 19.25
CA GLU A 58 4.65 -6.81 19.33
C GLU A 58 5.13 -7.93 18.38
N GLU A 59 4.23 -8.84 17.97
CA GLU A 59 4.55 -9.99 17.12
C GLU A 59 3.53 -10.13 15.99
N ASN A 60 3.59 -9.25 15.01
CA ASN A 60 2.73 -9.31 13.83
C ASN A 60 3.56 -9.50 12.56
N LEU A 61 3.99 -10.74 12.34
CA LEU A 61 4.88 -11.10 11.23
C LEU A 61 4.38 -10.63 9.86
N ALA A 62 3.07 -10.70 9.61
CA ALA A 62 2.49 -10.27 8.33
C ALA A 62 2.57 -8.75 8.15
N PHE A 63 2.31 -7.99 9.21
CA PHE A 63 2.46 -6.54 9.17
C PHE A 63 3.94 -6.15 9.05
N ASP A 64 4.81 -6.78 9.83
CA ASP A 64 6.24 -6.51 9.84
C ASP A 64 6.87 -6.83 8.49
N MET A 65 6.52 -7.96 7.89
CA MET A 65 6.97 -8.35 6.56
C MET A 65 6.74 -7.25 5.50
N CYS A 66 5.70 -6.45 5.65
CA CYS A 66 5.37 -5.38 4.71
C CYS A 66 5.84 -3.99 5.16
N ASN A 67 6.31 -3.85 6.41
CA ASN A 67 6.50 -2.52 7.01
C ASN A 67 7.83 -2.31 7.75
N LEU A 68 8.77 -3.27 7.68
CA LEU A 68 10.12 -3.07 8.22
C LEU A 68 10.79 -1.80 7.67
N ASN A 69 11.65 -1.20 8.49
CA ASN A 69 12.41 0.00 8.16
C ASN A 69 11.57 1.26 7.89
N LYS A 70 10.33 1.32 8.39
CA LYS A 70 9.49 2.51 8.31
C LYS A 70 9.37 3.18 9.69
N ARG A 71 9.18 4.48 9.68
CA ARG A 71 8.65 5.25 10.81
C ARG A 71 7.14 5.35 10.66
N PHE A 72 6.42 5.56 11.76
CA PHE A 72 4.95 5.56 11.75
C PHE A 72 4.39 6.83 12.37
N ILE A 73 3.30 7.33 11.79
CA ILE A 73 2.49 8.40 12.36
C ILE A 73 1.00 8.07 12.16
N SER A 74 0.21 8.29 13.20
CA SER A 74 -1.25 8.17 13.09
C SER A 74 -1.88 9.54 12.86
N LEU A 75 -2.64 9.69 11.76
CA LEU A 75 -3.30 10.94 11.40
C LEU A 75 -4.78 10.72 11.07
N ASN A 76 -5.62 11.60 11.58
CA ASN A 76 -6.99 11.74 11.11
C ASN A 76 -7.02 12.69 9.90
N LEU A 77 -6.86 12.18 8.69
CA LEU A 77 -6.85 12.97 7.45
C LEU A 77 -8.20 13.66 7.12
N LYS A 78 -9.25 13.42 7.94
CA LYS A 78 -10.52 14.15 7.84
C LYS A 78 -10.57 15.39 8.72
N SER A 79 -9.64 15.56 9.64
CA SER A 79 -9.50 16.76 10.46
C SER A 79 -8.56 17.75 9.78
N GLU A 80 -8.78 19.04 10.03
CA GLU A 80 -7.93 20.13 9.53
C GLU A 80 -6.47 19.93 9.95
N THR A 81 -6.23 19.69 11.24
CA THR A 81 -4.88 19.44 11.77
C THR A 81 -4.20 18.22 11.11
N GLY A 82 -4.94 17.12 10.88
CA GLY A 82 -4.40 15.94 10.22
C GLY A 82 -4.04 16.21 8.75
N ALA A 83 -4.87 16.99 8.06
CA ALA A 83 -4.59 17.43 6.69
C ALA A 83 -3.38 18.37 6.62
N GLU A 84 -3.24 19.32 7.56
CA GLU A 84 -2.07 20.20 7.66
C GLU A 84 -0.77 19.43 7.91
N VAL A 85 -0.78 18.43 8.80
CA VAL A 85 0.41 17.59 9.06
C VAL A 85 0.77 16.79 7.81
N MET A 86 -0.23 16.18 7.13
CA MET A 86 -0.01 15.46 5.87
C MET A 86 0.59 16.38 4.80
N ASP A 87 0.09 17.59 4.70
CA ASP A 87 0.59 18.59 3.76
C ASP A 87 2.06 18.94 3.99
N LYS A 88 2.46 19.14 5.26
CA LYS A 88 3.86 19.37 5.65
C LYS A 88 4.75 18.18 5.30
N LEU A 89 4.27 16.95 5.50
CA LEU A 89 5.01 15.75 5.11
C LEU A 89 5.24 15.70 3.61
N LEU A 90 4.20 15.97 2.81
CA LEU A 90 4.27 15.94 1.35
C LEU A 90 5.13 17.06 0.77
N ALA A 91 5.15 18.25 1.40
CA ALA A 91 5.98 19.37 0.98
C ALA A 91 7.50 19.06 1.06
N ASP A 92 7.90 18.14 1.94
CA ASP A 92 9.29 17.73 2.17
C ASP A 92 9.61 16.35 1.57
N ALA A 93 8.66 15.72 0.89
CA ALA A 93 8.81 14.38 0.33
C ALA A 93 9.26 14.39 -1.13
N ASP A 94 10.05 13.36 -1.49
CA ASP A 94 10.38 13.05 -2.89
C ASP A 94 9.33 12.13 -3.52
N VAL A 95 8.78 11.20 -2.71
CA VAL A 95 7.84 10.17 -3.18
C VAL A 95 6.61 10.14 -2.27
N PHE A 96 5.43 10.15 -2.88
CA PHE A 96 4.17 9.79 -2.25
C PHE A 96 3.71 8.42 -2.75
N LEU A 97 3.68 7.45 -1.86
CA LEU A 97 3.27 6.08 -2.13
C LEU A 97 1.87 5.83 -1.56
N THR A 98 0.93 5.37 -2.38
CA THR A 98 -0.44 5.10 -1.92
C THR A 98 -1.13 3.99 -2.72
N ASN A 99 -2.02 3.24 -2.07
CA ASN A 99 -2.98 2.34 -2.71
C ASN A 99 -4.44 2.74 -2.39
N THR A 100 -4.63 3.94 -1.88
CA THR A 100 -5.96 4.50 -1.65
C THR A 100 -6.66 4.77 -2.98
N ARG A 101 -7.91 4.32 -3.11
CA ARG A 101 -8.70 4.50 -4.33
C ARG A 101 -8.78 5.97 -4.75
N THR A 102 -8.68 6.22 -6.05
CA THR A 102 -8.66 7.58 -6.65
C THR A 102 -9.79 8.47 -6.15
N LYS A 103 -11.01 7.93 -6.04
CA LYS A 103 -12.17 8.67 -5.52
C LYS A 103 -11.99 9.15 -4.08
N SER A 104 -11.29 8.38 -3.24
CA SER A 104 -10.99 8.75 -1.85
C SER A 104 -9.86 9.77 -1.79
N LEU A 105 -8.82 9.63 -2.61
CA LEU A 105 -7.75 10.62 -2.71
C LEU A 105 -8.30 11.98 -3.14
N LYS A 106 -9.18 12.04 -4.16
CA LYS A 106 -9.83 13.28 -4.59
C LYS A 106 -10.60 13.98 -3.47
N LYS A 107 -11.31 13.22 -2.63
CA LYS A 107 -12.02 13.80 -1.48
C LYS A 107 -11.11 14.41 -0.42
N MET A 108 -9.86 13.94 -0.36
CA MET A 108 -8.84 14.41 0.60
C MET A 108 -7.89 15.45 -0.02
N GLY A 109 -8.03 15.78 -1.31
CA GLY A 109 -7.08 16.63 -2.03
C GLY A 109 -5.68 16.01 -2.21
N LEU A 110 -5.61 14.68 -2.19
CA LEU A 110 -4.37 13.91 -2.31
C LEU A 110 -4.26 13.17 -3.66
N ASP A 111 -5.08 13.52 -4.63
CA ASP A 111 -4.99 13.00 -5.99
C ASP A 111 -3.83 13.64 -6.78
N TRP A 112 -3.43 12.98 -7.86
CA TRP A 112 -2.29 13.39 -8.67
C TRP A 112 -2.40 14.83 -9.17
N GLU A 113 -3.55 15.20 -9.71
CA GLU A 113 -3.77 16.52 -10.31
C GLU A 113 -3.57 17.64 -9.27
N THR A 114 -4.13 17.44 -8.07
CA THR A 114 -3.99 18.39 -6.95
C THR A 114 -2.56 18.45 -6.43
N LEU A 115 -1.94 17.29 -6.19
CA LEU A 115 -0.59 17.23 -5.62
C LEU A 115 0.48 17.71 -6.61
N HIS A 116 0.37 17.35 -7.88
CA HIS A 116 1.33 17.77 -8.89
C HIS A 116 1.32 19.30 -9.13
N ALA A 117 0.13 19.91 -9.07
CA ALA A 117 0.02 21.36 -9.16
C ALA A 117 0.71 22.06 -7.96
N LYS A 118 0.65 21.48 -6.77
CA LYS A 118 1.22 22.04 -5.53
C LYS A 118 2.69 21.67 -5.34
N TYR A 119 3.06 20.44 -5.65
CA TYR A 119 4.39 19.87 -5.47
C TYR A 119 4.89 19.23 -6.78
N PRO A 120 5.33 20.04 -7.77
CA PRO A 120 5.65 19.53 -9.12
C PRO A 120 6.84 18.56 -9.17
N LYS A 121 7.67 18.49 -8.12
CA LYS A 121 8.78 17.55 -8.01
C LYS A 121 8.39 16.21 -7.34
N LEU A 122 7.22 16.15 -6.70
CA LEU A 122 6.77 14.98 -6.00
C LEU A 122 6.45 13.85 -6.99
N ILE A 123 7.04 12.69 -6.79
CA ILE A 123 6.71 11.48 -7.54
C ILE A 123 5.56 10.78 -6.82
N MET A 124 4.44 10.57 -7.49
CA MET A 124 3.34 9.80 -6.94
C MET A 124 3.33 8.37 -7.51
N ALA A 125 3.61 7.39 -6.67
CA ALA A 125 3.44 5.97 -6.97
C ALA A 125 2.08 5.49 -6.44
N HIS A 126 1.19 5.08 -7.33
CA HIS A 126 -0.19 4.73 -6.99
C HIS A 126 -0.51 3.29 -7.39
N GLY A 127 -0.51 2.38 -6.40
CA GLY A 127 -0.90 0.98 -6.57
C GLY A 127 -2.41 0.82 -6.63
N LEU A 128 -2.95 0.28 -7.72
CA LEU A 128 -4.37 -0.02 -7.90
C LEU A 128 -4.53 -1.40 -8.51
N GLY A 129 -5.48 -2.19 -8.01
CA GLY A 129 -5.70 -3.57 -8.47
C GLY A 129 -6.01 -3.68 -9.96
N TYR A 130 -6.74 -2.72 -10.52
CA TYR A 130 -7.15 -2.71 -11.94
C TYR A 130 -6.61 -1.50 -12.72
N GLY A 131 -5.72 -0.71 -12.11
CA GLY A 131 -5.16 0.49 -12.74
C GLY A 131 -6.12 1.68 -12.76
N LYS A 132 -5.73 2.74 -13.48
CA LYS A 132 -6.47 4.03 -13.53
C LYS A 132 -7.45 4.12 -14.70
N LYS A 133 -7.46 3.18 -15.61
CA LYS A 133 -8.26 3.19 -16.85
C LYS A 133 -9.09 1.91 -16.96
N GLY A 134 -10.14 1.96 -17.77
CA GLY A 134 -11.03 0.82 -18.00
C GLY A 134 -12.25 0.78 -17.09
N PRO A 135 -13.17 -0.18 -17.31
CA PRO A 135 -14.44 -0.27 -16.59
C PRO A 135 -14.26 -0.56 -15.10
N GLU A 136 -13.21 -1.31 -14.70
CA GLU A 136 -12.97 -1.80 -13.34
C GLU A 136 -12.05 -0.86 -12.53
N LYS A 137 -11.69 0.31 -13.04
CA LYS A 137 -10.73 1.26 -12.43
C LYS A 137 -11.07 1.69 -10.98
N ASP A 138 -12.32 1.65 -10.61
CA ASP A 138 -12.82 2.06 -9.30
C ASP A 138 -13.17 0.87 -8.39
N ASP A 139 -13.01 -0.36 -8.89
CA ASP A 139 -13.32 -1.57 -8.14
C ASP A 139 -12.24 -1.87 -7.09
N PRO A 140 -12.65 -2.46 -5.96
CA PRO A 140 -11.70 -2.92 -4.96
C PRO A 140 -10.88 -4.09 -5.50
N GLY A 141 -9.56 -3.97 -5.45
CA GLY A 141 -8.64 -5.02 -5.86
C GLY A 141 -7.95 -5.68 -4.68
N PHE A 142 -7.89 -7.01 -4.69
CA PHE A 142 -7.11 -7.82 -3.78
C PHE A 142 -6.30 -8.86 -4.57
N ASP A 143 -5.30 -9.45 -3.95
CA ASP A 143 -4.48 -10.51 -4.51
C ASP A 143 -5.30 -11.55 -5.29
N VAL A 144 -6.29 -12.14 -4.62
CA VAL A 144 -7.14 -13.19 -5.20
C VAL A 144 -7.97 -12.67 -6.39
N THR A 145 -8.51 -11.47 -6.31
CA THR A 145 -9.39 -10.93 -7.35
C THR A 145 -8.63 -10.37 -8.55
N CYS A 146 -7.57 -9.61 -8.30
CA CYS A 146 -6.80 -8.96 -9.36
C CYS A 146 -5.75 -9.88 -9.97
N TYR A 147 -4.85 -10.40 -9.16
CA TYR A 147 -3.70 -11.16 -9.63
C TYR A 147 -4.11 -12.60 -9.99
N MET A 148 -4.75 -13.31 -9.06
CA MET A 148 -5.05 -14.73 -9.26
C MET A 148 -6.19 -14.95 -10.26
N ALA A 149 -7.33 -14.29 -10.07
CA ALA A 149 -8.50 -14.50 -10.94
C ALA A 149 -8.41 -13.68 -12.23
N ARG A 150 -8.38 -12.35 -12.12
CA ARG A 150 -8.41 -11.46 -13.30
C ARG A 150 -7.10 -11.52 -14.11
N GLY A 151 -5.96 -11.70 -13.44
CA GLY A 151 -4.65 -11.89 -14.06
C GLY A 151 -4.47 -13.28 -14.71
N GLY A 152 -5.43 -14.20 -14.52
CA GLY A 152 -5.44 -15.50 -15.17
C GLY A 152 -4.57 -16.58 -14.52
N VAL A 153 -3.95 -16.32 -13.37
CA VAL A 153 -3.08 -17.28 -12.68
C VAL A 153 -3.83 -18.55 -12.29
N PHE A 154 -5.09 -18.43 -11.82
CA PHE A 154 -5.92 -19.60 -11.55
C PHE A 154 -6.09 -20.52 -12.77
N GLY A 155 -6.23 -19.93 -13.96
CA GLY A 155 -6.38 -20.72 -15.19
C GLY A 155 -5.11 -21.48 -15.61
N THR A 156 -3.95 -21.11 -15.07
CA THR A 156 -2.67 -21.77 -15.37
C THR A 156 -2.22 -22.76 -14.31
N THR A 157 -2.81 -22.72 -13.12
CA THR A 157 -2.38 -23.52 -11.94
C THR A 157 -3.32 -24.67 -11.60
N VAL A 158 -4.46 -24.81 -12.29
CA VAL A 158 -5.45 -25.87 -12.02
C VAL A 158 -5.86 -26.60 -13.28
N ASN A 159 -6.21 -27.88 -13.15
CA ASN A 159 -6.82 -28.65 -14.23
C ASN A 159 -8.31 -28.33 -14.34
N ARG A 160 -8.88 -28.64 -15.51
CA ARG A 160 -10.32 -28.46 -15.73
C ARG A 160 -11.11 -29.34 -14.76
N GLY A 161 -11.98 -28.70 -13.98
CA GLY A 161 -12.84 -29.36 -12.98
C GLY A 161 -12.28 -29.36 -11.56
N ASP A 162 -11.03 -28.92 -11.37
CA ASP A 162 -10.44 -28.76 -10.03
C ASP A 162 -10.85 -27.43 -9.40
N SER A 163 -10.75 -27.36 -8.07
CA SER A 163 -10.91 -26.10 -7.33
C SER A 163 -9.64 -25.25 -7.45
N PRO A 164 -9.77 -23.93 -7.66
CA PRO A 164 -8.61 -23.03 -7.65
C PRO A 164 -7.86 -23.11 -6.32
N MET A 165 -6.54 -23.20 -6.40
CA MET A 165 -5.66 -23.24 -5.23
C MET A 165 -4.85 -21.94 -5.13
N ILE A 166 -4.83 -21.36 -3.95
CA ILE A 166 -3.99 -20.19 -3.63
C ILE A 166 -2.66 -20.73 -3.09
N PRO A 167 -1.52 -20.47 -3.78
CA PRO A 167 -0.22 -20.99 -3.35
C PRO A 167 0.18 -20.53 -1.95
N THR A 168 -0.03 -19.26 -1.67
CA THR A 168 0.16 -18.62 -0.37
C THR A 168 -0.61 -17.31 -0.34
N ASN A 169 -0.92 -16.81 0.87
CA ASN A 169 -1.59 -15.53 1.03
C ASN A 169 -0.68 -14.38 0.56
N GLY A 170 -1.25 -13.45 -0.23
CA GLY A 170 -0.52 -12.29 -0.76
C GLY A 170 0.54 -12.64 -1.81
N TYR A 171 0.42 -13.79 -2.48
CA TYR A 171 1.39 -14.21 -3.50
C TYR A 171 1.57 -13.15 -4.60
N GLY A 172 0.48 -12.70 -5.19
CA GLY A 172 0.51 -11.66 -6.21
C GLY A 172 0.81 -10.26 -5.64
N ASP A 173 0.34 -9.98 -4.42
CA ASP A 173 0.65 -8.73 -3.72
C ASP A 173 2.16 -8.53 -3.56
N LEU A 174 2.87 -9.57 -3.12
CA LEU A 174 4.32 -9.51 -2.94
C LEU A 174 5.06 -9.46 -4.29
N GLN A 175 4.55 -10.12 -5.33
CA GLN A 175 5.10 -9.98 -6.69
C GLN A 175 4.91 -8.54 -7.19
N ALA A 176 3.69 -8.01 -7.09
CA ALA A 176 3.38 -6.63 -7.52
C ALA A 176 4.19 -5.56 -6.79
N SER A 177 4.65 -5.83 -5.56
CA SER A 177 5.46 -4.89 -4.78
C SER A 177 6.86 -4.65 -5.33
N MET A 178 7.35 -5.54 -6.20
CA MET A 178 8.70 -5.50 -6.77
C MET A 178 8.77 -4.77 -8.12
N PHE A 179 7.62 -4.44 -8.72
CA PHE A 179 7.49 -3.74 -10.00
C PHE A 179 6.90 -2.33 -9.82
#